data_f42ace7e4d74141e7c05f6d16821623f
#
_entry.id   f42ace7e4d74141e7c05f6d16821623f
#
_cell.length_a   1.000
_cell.length_b   1.000
_cell.length_c   1.000
_cell.angle_alpha   90.00
_cell.angle_beta   90.00
_cell.angle_gamma   90.00
#
_symmetry.space_group_name_H-M   'P 1'
#
loop_
_entity.id
_entity.type
_entity.pdbx_description
1 polymer ?
#
loop_
_entity_poly.entity_id
_entity_poly.type
_entity_poly.pdbx_seq_one_letter_code
_entity_poly.pdbx_strand_id
1 'polypeptide(L)'
;DSVAQQRPGQISGGQKQRTALARALITAPKILLLDEPFSALDISLRRHTRTELAALQRQSGVPMILITHDMADAEALADEIWHMDKGRVQRV
;
A
#
# COMPACT_ATOMS: atom_id res chain seq x y z
N ASP A 1 3.59 8.02 17.41
CA ASP A 1 3.25 6.65 17.31
C ASP A 1 3.94 5.97 16.13
N SER A 2 3.96 4.66 16.15
CA SER A 2 4.78 3.90 15.22
C SER A 2 4.03 3.36 14.01
N VAL A 3 2.73 3.58 13.90
CA VAL A 3 1.92 3.09 12.79
C VAL A 3 1.20 4.24 12.10
N ALA A 4 1.29 4.27 10.77
CA ALA A 4 0.53 5.21 9.94
C ALA A 4 -0.41 4.43 9.04
N GLN A 5 -1.60 4.96 8.81
CA GLN A 5 -2.62 4.30 8.00
C GLN A 5 -3.10 5.23 6.89
N GLN A 6 -3.20 4.68 5.67
CA GLN A 6 -3.74 5.36 4.50
C GLN A 6 -5.00 4.64 4.03
N ARG A 7 -6.04 5.40 3.72
CA ARG A 7 -7.31 4.86 3.23
C ARG A 7 -7.65 5.43 1.86
N PRO A 8 -8.11 4.60 0.92
CA PRO A 8 -8.37 5.06 -0.44
C PRO A 8 -9.47 6.13 -0.53
N GLY A 9 -10.44 6.10 0.35
CA GLY A 9 -11.54 7.07 0.32
C GLY A 9 -11.14 8.50 0.63
N GLN A 10 -9.97 8.72 1.17
CA GLN A 10 -9.48 10.06 1.55
C GLN A 10 -8.61 10.70 0.48
N ILE A 11 -8.24 9.95 -0.56
CA ILE A 11 -7.28 10.39 -1.56
C ILE A 11 -7.87 10.13 -2.94
N SER A 12 -7.91 11.17 -3.78
CA SER A 12 -8.37 11.07 -5.16
C SER A 12 -7.20 11.26 -6.10
N GLY A 13 -7.06 10.35 -7.08
CA GLY A 13 -6.03 10.41 -8.09
C GLY A 13 -4.66 9.97 -7.60
N GLY A 14 -3.80 9.56 -8.55
CA GLY A 14 -2.50 9.00 -8.25
C GLY A 14 -1.52 9.98 -7.64
N GLN A 15 -1.55 11.24 -8.09
CA GLN A 15 -0.62 12.25 -7.56
C GLN A 15 -0.89 12.57 -6.11
N LYS A 16 -2.16 12.69 -5.74
CA LYS A 16 -2.53 12.97 -4.35
C LYS A 16 -2.17 11.79 -3.46
N GLN A 17 -2.41 10.58 -3.94
CA GLN A 17 -2.07 9.38 -3.19
C GLN A 17 -0.57 9.27 -2.99
N ARG A 18 0.22 9.52 -4.03
CA ARG A 18 1.68 9.48 -3.94
C ARG A 18 2.21 10.51 -2.95
N THR A 19 1.66 11.73 -2.97
CA THR A 19 2.03 12.78 -2.03
C THR A 19 1.70 12.38 -0.59
N ALA A 20 0.52 11.80 -0.38
CA ALA A 20 0.12 11.36 0.95
C ALA A 20 1.00 10.23 1.47
N LEU A 21 1.37 9.29 0.61
CA LEU A 21 2.28 8.20 0.98
C LEU A 21 3.66 8.74 1.34
N ALA A 22 4.18 9.68 0.55
CA ALA A 22 5.46 10.29 0.84
C ALA A 22 5.44 11.04 2.18
N ARG A 23 4.36 11.75 2.47
CA ARG A 23 4.21 12.43 3.76
C ARG A 23 4.18 11.45 4.92
N ALA A 24 3.44 10.35 4.76
CA ALA A 24 3.38 9.32 5.77
C ALA A 24 4.76 8.74 6.06
N LEU A 25 5.56 8.54 5.04
CA LEU A 25 6.91 7.99 5.19
C LEU A 25 7.89 8.98 5.79
N ILE A 26 7.69 10.28 5.58
CA ILE A 26 8.55 11.31 6.18
C ILE A 26 8.47 11.29 7.71
N THR A 27 7.33 10.93 8.28
CA THR A 27 7.21 10.81 9.72
C THR A 27 7.99 9.62 10.29
N ALA A 28 8.60 8.82 9.43
CA ALA A 28 9.39 7.65 9.77
C ALA A 28 8.66 6.67 10.71
N PRO A 29 7.47 6.21 10.34
CA PRO A 29 6.76 5.24 11.16
C PRO A 29 7.52 3.92 11.19
N LYS A 30 7.31 3.13 12.22
CA LYS A 30 7.91 1.80 12.29
C LYS A 30 7.23 0.83 11.32
N ILE A 31 5.96 1.09 11.00
CA ILE A 31 5.20 0.28 10.06
C ILE A 31 4.15 1.16 9.40
N LEU A 32 3.86 0.89 8.14
CA LEU A 32 2.85 1.62 7.37
C LEU A 32 1.76 0.63 6.94
N LEU A 33 0.52 0.94 7.28
CA LEU A 33 -0.63 0.12 6.92
C LEU A 33 -1.40 0.79 5.79
N LEU A 34 -1.52 0.10 4.66
CA LEU A 34 -2.24 0.57 3.48
C LEU A 34 -3.48 -0.29 3.27
N ASP A 35 -4.66 0.32 3.36
CA ASP A 35 -5.94 -0.37 3.23
C ASP A 35 -6.57 -0.02 1.89
N GLU A 36 -6.54 -0.96 0.95
CA GLU A 36 -7.10 -0.80 -0.40
C GLU A 36 -6.61 0.48 -1.08
N PRO A 37 -5.28 0.73 -1.14
CA PRO A 37 -4.78 2.02 -1.59
C PRO A 37 -5.00 2.31 -3.08
N PHE A 38 -5.24 1.27 -3.88
CA PHE A 38 -5.37 1.43 -5.34
C PHE A 38 -6.79 1.22 -5.85
N SER A 39 -7.76 0.98 -4.97
CA SER A 39 -9.10 0.57 -5.38
C SER A 39 -9.84 1.62 -6.23
N ALA A 40 -9.54 2.90 -6.04
CA ALA A 40 -10.20 3.99 -6.77
C ALA A 40 -9.47 4.40 -8.06
N LEU A 41 -8.36 3.74 -8.38
CA LEU A 41 -7.53 4.12 -9.53
C LEU A 41 -7.85 3.25 -10.74
N ASP A 42 -7.76 3.84 -11.95
CA ASP A 42 -7.86 3.07 -13.18
C ASP A 42 -6.61 2.19 -13.36
N ILE A 43 -6.64 1.30 -14.34
CA ILE A 43 -5.59 0.29 -14.53
C ILE A 43 -4.22 0.93 -14.78
N SER A 44 -4.18 1.93 -15.65
CA SER A 44 -2.92 2.59 -16.00
C SER A 44 -2.32 3.31 -14.81
N LEU A 45 -3.14 4.08 -14.12
CA LEU A 45 -2.71 4.84 -12.95
C LEU A 45 -2.34 3.92 -11.80
N ARG A 46 -3.03 2.79 -11.66
CA ARG A 46 -2.73 1.79 -10.64
C ARG A 46 -1.33 1.22 -10.83
N ARG A 47 -0.98 0.84 -12.06
CA ARG A 47 0.36 0.33 -12.36
C ARG A 47 1.44 1.34 -12.02
N HIS A 48 1.22 2.58 -12.43
CA HIS A 48 2.17 3.66 -12.17
C HIS A 48 2.35 3.86 -10.67
N THR A 49 1.24 3.91 -9.93
CA THR A 49 1.28 4.13 -8.48
C THR A 49 1.92 2.96 -7.75
N ARG A 50 1.71 1.73 -8.20
CA ARG A 50 2.40 0.56 -7.63
C ARG A 50 3.91 0.69 -7.75
N THR A 51 4.38 1.09 -8.92
CA THR A 51 5.81 1.28 -9.15
C THR A 51 6.38 2.36 -8.24
N GLU A 52 5.65 3.47 -8.10
CA GLU A 52 6.06 4.57 -7.23
C GLU A 52 6.11 4.12 -5.77
N LEU A 53 5.10 3.37 -5.33
CA LEU A 53 5.04 2.88 -3.96
C LEU A 53 6.19 1.92 -3.65
N ALA A 54 6.51 1.04 -4.58
CA ALA A 54 7.63 0.12 -4.41
C ALA A 54 8.96 0.88 -4.27
N ALA A 55 9.14 1.94 -5.06
CA ALA A 55 10.33 2.76 -4.98
C ALA A 55 10.42 3.49 -3.62
N LEU A 56 9.31 4.06 -3.18
CA LEU A 56 9.26 4.75 -1.89
C LEU A 56 9.55 3.81 -0.73
N GLN A 57 9.01 2.60 -0.79
CA GLN A 57 9.25 1.60 0.25
C GLN A 57 10.73 1.23 0.33
N ARG A 58 11.36 1.02 -0.83
CA ARG A 58 12.79 0.68 -0.86
C ARG A 58 13.64 1.82 -0.33
N GLN A 59 13.31 3.06 -0.68
CA GLN A 59 14.06 4.22 -0.23
C GLN A 59 13.93 4.46 1.27
N SER A 60 12.73 4.28 1.80
CA SER A 60 12.45 4.54 3.20
C SER A 60 12.86 3.40 4.12
N GLY A 61 12.83 2.17 3.61
CA GLY A 61 13.05 0.97 4.43
C GLY A 61 11.94 0.68 5.43
N VAL A 62 10.82 1.40 5.36
CA VAL A 62 9.70 1.21 6.29
C VAL A 62 8.91 -0.03 5.90
N PRO A 63 8.69 -0.99 6.81
CA PRO A 63 7.84 -2.13 6.53
C PRO A 63 6.40 -1.69 6.25
N MET A 64 5.77 -2.32 5.27
CA MET A 64 4.40 -1.99 4.89
C MET A 64 3.51 -3.23 4.93
N ILE A 65 2.28 -3.02 5.39
CA ILE A 65 1.22 -4.01 5.31
C ILE A 65 0.19 -3.50 4.30
N LEU A 66 -0.04 -4.27 3.26
CA LEU A 66 -0.98 -3.91 2.20
C LEU A 66 -2.21 -4.81 2.31
N ILE A 67 -3.37 -4.19 2.48
CA ILE A 67 -4.65 -4.90 2.46
C ILE A 67 -5.29 -4.65 1.11
N THR A 68 -5.54 -5.73 0.36
CA THR A 68 -6.12 -5.60 -0.97
C THR A 68 -6.89 -6.85 -1.36
N HIS A 69 -7.92 -6.68 -2.20
CA HIS A 69 -8.63 -7.77 -2.85
C HIS A 69 -8.03 -8.10 -4.23
N ASP A 70 -7.11 -7.28 -4.70
CA ASP A 70 -6.51 -7.46 -6.03
C ASP A 70 -5.19 -8.20 -5.90
N MET A 71 -5.17 -9.44 -6.37
CA MET A 71 -3.97 -10.28 -6.29
C MET A 71 -2.82 -9.70 -7.09
N ALA A 72 -3.10 -8.99 -8.19
CA ALA A 72 -2.05 -8.35 -8.98
C ALA A 72 -1.29 -7.27 -8.17
N ASP A 73 -2.01 -6.51 -7.34
CA ASP A 73 -1.38 -5.54 -6.46
C ASP A 73 -0.51 -6.24 -5.41
N ALA A 74 -1.02 -7.31 -4.84
CA ALA A 74 -0.28 -8.06 -3.83
C ALA A 74 0.99 -8.68 -4.43
N GLU A 75 0.88 -9.32 -5.58
CA GLU A 75 2.03 -9.94 -6.22
C GLU A 75 3.09 -8.94 -6.65
N ALA A 76 2.67 -7.75 -7.07
CA ALA A 76 3.61 -6.71 -7.51
C ALA A 76 4.40 -6.10 -6.36
N LEU A 77 3.84 -6.05 -5.17
CA LEU A 77 4.41 -5.27 -4.07
C LEU A 77 4.89 -6.10 -2.89
N ALA A 78 4.30 -7.26 -2.66
CA ALA A 78 4.53 -7.99 -1.42
C ALA A 78 5.72 -8.95 -1.55
N ASP A 79 6.51 -9.02 -0.49
CA ASP A 79 7.50 -10.08 -0.32
C ASP A 79 6.85 -11.33 0.22
N GLU A 80 5.74 -11.16 0.93
CA GLU A 80 5.03 -12.23 1.59
C GLU A 80 3.53 -11.95 1.53
N ILE A 81 2.75 -12.95 1.13
CA ILE A 81 1.30 -12.80 0.94
C ILE A 81 0.57 -13.72 1.90
N TRP A 82 -0.42 -13.16 2.60
CA TRP A 82 -1.30 -13.91 3.49
C TRP A 82 -2.73 -13.78 3.00
N HIS A 83 -3.42 -14.88 2.93
CA HIS A 83 -4.83 -14.92 2.55
C HIS A 83 -5.70 -14.98 3.79
N MET A 84 -6.70 -14.10 3.86
CA MET A 84 -7.62 -14.05 4.97
C MET A 84 -9.03 -14.41 4.49
N ASP A 85 -9.63 -15.43 5.10
CA ASP A 85 -10.97 -15.87 4.74
C ASP A 85 -11.66 -16.41 5.99
N LYS A 86 -12.86 -15.90 6.26
CA LYS A 86 -13.73 -16.35 7.35
C LYS A 86 -13.01 -16.44 8.70
N GLY A 87 -12.20 -15.45 8.99
CA GLY A 87 -11.46 -15.40 10.24
C GLY A 87 -10.19 -16.24 10.26
N ARG A 88 -9.84 -16.89 9.15
CA ARG A 88 -8.62 -17.66 9.04
C ARG A 88 -7.58 -16.88 8.25
N VAL A 89 -6.33 -17.00 8.66
CA VAL A 89 -5.21 -16.37 7.97
C VAL A 89 -4.22 -17.44 7.57
N GLN A 90 -3.92 -17.51 6.28
CA GLN A 90 -3.00 -18.51 5.74
C GLN A 90 -1.95 -17.85 4.87
N ARG A 91 -0.71 -18.27 5.00
CA ARG A 91 0.35 -17.84 4.11
C ARG A 91 0.20 -18.50 2.74
N VAL A 92 0.29 -17.69 1.70
CA VAL A 92 0.19 -18.19 0.33
C VAL A 92 1.51 -18.78 -0.14
#